data_5fd4237ce792231ab5feb301f60280ea
#
_entry.id   5fd4237ce792231ab5feb301f60280ea
#
_cell.length_a   1.000
_cell.length_b   1.000
_cell.length_c   1.000
_cell.angle_alpha   90.00
_cell.angle_beta   90.00
_cell.angle_gamma   90.00
#
_symmetry.space_group_name_H-M   'P 1'
#
loop_
_entity.id
_entity.type
_entity.pdbx_description
1 polymer ?
#
loop_
_entity_poly.entity_id
_entity_poly.type
_entity_poly.pdbx_seq_one_letter_code
_entity_poly.pdbx_strand_id
1 'polypeptide(L)'
;SDVCSSDLVTFTDVLTQSNTTHKSVPMLLSAASAEDYDCLYRQKGIITAFKEAGFHTAFFSNQLPNHSFIDFLGMEADDWKFIKKDAPKGANISDDELLFLVEKELKAGHQKLFIVLHAYGSHFNYKERYPESMSVFKPDNLTDAKYENKEYLMNAYDNTIRYTDGFLASLITLLQKTNSFSAMLYTSDHGEDIFDDNRKLFLHASPVPSYYQLHVPFLIWLSKTYREKNVEVHEAILQNREKPVAGNASVFHTMLNLAGVQTPYRADSLSVANRQYLIRPRYYLNDHNLPKSLDKIGLKKEDIEQFRRNNLVFP
;
A
#
# COMPACT_ATOMS: atom_id res chain seq x y z
N SER A 1 -8.50 17.25 6.49
CA SER A 1 -9.97 17.10 6.55
C SER A 1 -10.38 16.43 7.85
N ASP A 2 -11.46 16.91 8.50
CA ASP A 2 -11.93 16.47 9.82
C ASP A 2 -12.49 15.03 9.88
N VAL A 3 -12.30 14.23 8.86
CA VAL A 3 -12.77 12.84 8.79
C VAL A 3 -11.91 11.87 9.61
N CYS A 4 -10.75 12.30 10.12
CA CYS A 4 -9.67 11.40 10.54
C CYS A 4 -9.27 11.42 12.01
N SER A 5 -10.08 11.82 12.98
CA SER A 5 -9.55 11.98 14.35
C SER A 5 -9.63 10.75 15.27
N SER A 6 -10.47 9.75 15.01
CA SER A 6 -10.56 8.55 15.87
C SER A 6 -10.68 7.21 15.13
N ASP A 7 -10.92 7.27 13.81
CA ASP A 7 -11.30 6.12 12.99
C ASP A 7 -10.15 5.60 12.15
N LEU A 8 -9.15 6.46 11.85
CA LEU A 8 -7.99 6.17 11.02
C LEU A 8 -6.73 6.12 11.89
N VAL A 9 -6.08 4.98 11.92
CA VAL A 9 -4.82 4.77 12.63
C VAL A 9 -3.67 4.76 11.62
N THR A 10 -2.72 5.67 11.81
CA THR A 10 -1.48 5.76 11.04
C THR A 10 -0.36 5.04 11.78
N PHE A 11 0.39 4.20 11.08
CA PHE A 11 1.60 3.58 11.56
C PHE A 11 2.81 4.44 11.17
N THR A 12 3.74 4.63 12.09
CA THR A 12 4.83 5.60 11.92
C THR A 12 6.15 4.99 11.43
N ASP A 13 6.41 3.71 11.73
CA ASP A 13 7.65 3.02 11.37
C ASP A 13 7.38 1.80 10.49
N VAL A 14 7.07 2.06 9.21
CA VAL A 14 6.77 1.00 8.24
C VAL A 14 7.74 1.05 7.08
N LEU A 15 8.41 -0.06 6.83
CA LEU A 15 9.30 -0.20 5.68
C LEU A 15 8.78 -1.27 4.72
N THR A 16 8.84 -0.94 3.43
CA THR A 16 8.65 -1.94 2.38
C THR A 16 9.85 -2.90 2.32
N GLN A 17 9.61 -4.10 1.84
CA GLN A 17 10.64 -5.12 1.68
C GLN A 17 11.24 -5.17 0.26
N SER A 18 10.77 -4.32 -0.65
CA SER A 18 11.35 -4.14 -1.99
C SER A 18 11.02 -2.74 -2.51
N ASN A 19 11.90 -2.18 -3.33
CA ASN A 19 11.72 -0.90 -4.00
C ASN A 19 11.25 -1.06 -5.46
N THR A 20 10.64 -2.20 -5.80
CA THR A 20 10.11 -2.46 -7.15
C THR A 20 8.72 -3.09 -7.05
N THR A 21 7.78 -2.55 -7.82
CA THR A 21 6.36 -2.95 -7.83
C THR A 21 6.17 -4.45 -8.09
N HIS A 22 6.90 -5.01 -9.06
CA HIS A 22 6.77 -6.42 -9.45
C HIS A 22 7.23 -7.43 -8.38
N LYS A 23 7.94 -6.98 -7.33
CA LYS A 23 8.29 -7.78 -6.15
C LYS A 23 7.41 -7.41 -4.95
N SER A 24 7.22 -6.11 -4.72
CA SER A 24 6.51 -5.62 -3.55
C SER A 24 5.02 -5.98 -3.59
N VAL A 25 4.32 -5.71 -4.70
CA VAL A 25 2.88 -5.97 -4.79
C VAL A 25 2.54 -7.47 -4.64
N PRO A 26 3.25 -8.43 -5.26
CA PRO A 26 3.01 -9.85 -4.98
C PRO A 26 3.17 -10.22 -3.50
N MET A 27 4.15 -9.64 -2.78
CA MET A 27 4.28 -9.83 -1.34
C MET A 27 3.10 -9.22 -0.56
N LEU A 28 2.56 -8.07 -0.98
CA LEU A 28 1.35 -7.48 -0.38
C LEU A 28 0.11 -8.36 -0.60
N LEU A 29 0.03 -9.04 -1.76
CA LEU A 29 -1.12 -9.87 -2.14
C LEU A 29 -1.01 -11.33 -1.69
N SER A 30 0.01 -11.70 -0.91
CA SER A 30 0.26 -13.08 -0.48
C SER A 30 0.90 -13.15 0.90
N ALA A 31 1.15 -14.36 1.39
CA ALA A 31 1.95 -14.58 2.61
C ALA A 31 3.47 -14.50 2.37
N ALA A 32 3.91 -14.19 1.16
CA ALA A 32 5.32 -14.05 0.84
C ALA A 32 5.95 -12.83 1.54
N SER A 33 7.22 -12.95 1.85
CA SER A 33 8.04 -11.89 2.45
C SER A 33 9.43 -11.89 1.82
N ALA A 34 10.27 -10.93 2.19
CA ALA A 34 11.66 -10.96 1.75
C ALA A 34 12.40 -12.23 2.24
N GLU A 35 12.05 -12.76 3.41
CA GLU A 35 12.64 -13.97 3.98
C GLU A 35 12.16 -15.26 3.33
N ASP A 36 10.95 -15.26 2.78
CA ASP A 36 10.35 -16.41 2.08
C ASP A 36 9.59 -15.94 0.84
N TYR A 37 10.34 -15.42 -0.14
CA TYR A 37 9.75 -14.96 -1.40
C TYR A 37 9.21 -16.11 -2.24
N ASP A 38 9.81 -17.27 -2.16
CA ASP A 38 9.38 -18.49 -2.88
C ASP A 38 8.01 -19.02 -2.40
N CYS A 39 7.46 -18.46 -1.32
CA CYS A 39 6.09 -18.68 -0.88
C CYS A 39 5.08 -18.41 -2.03
N LEU A 40 5.37 -17.45 -2.92
CA LEU A 40 4.56 -17.16 -4.12
C LEU A 40 4.31 -18.37 -5.01
N TYR A 41 5.23 -19.32 -5.05
CA TYR A 41 5.13 -20.52 -5.89
C TYR A 41 4.46 -21.70 -5.18
N ARG A 42 4.23 -21.59 -3.87
CA ARG A 42 3.73 -22.67 -3.03
C ARG A 42 2.34 -22.43 -2.46
N GLN A 43 1.90 -21.18 -2.39
CA GLN A 43 0.66 -20.78 -1.73
C GLN A 43 -0.18 -19.87 -2.62
N LYS A 44 -1.48 -19.90 -2.40
CA LYS A 44 -2.44 -18.97 -2.99
C LYS A 44 -2.33 -17.59 -2.37
N GLY A 45 -2.83 -16.58 -3.09
CA GLY A 45 -2.87 -15.20 -2.64
C GLY A 45 -3.94 -14.91 -1.58
N ILE A 46 -3.92 -13.67 -1.09
CA ILE A 46 -4.91 -13.17 -0.13
C ILE A 46 -6.34 -13.25 -0.69
N ILE A 47 -6.50 -12.98 -1.98
CA ILE A 47 -7.80 -13.01 -2.66
C ILE A 47 -8.42 -14.41 -2.56
N THR A 48 -7.66 -15.45 -2.87
CA THR A 48 -8.13 -16.84 -2.72
C THR A 48 -8.42 -17.18 -1.27
N ALA A 49 -7.62 -16.72 -0.30
CA ALA A 49 -7.88 -16.95 1.12
C ALA A 49 -9.23 -16.35 1.57
N PHE A 50 -9.58 -15.16 1.11
CA PHE A 50 -10.88 -14.55 1.36
C PHE A 50 -12.02 -15.28 0.63
N LYS A 51 -11.81 -15.68 -0.61
CA LYS A 51 -12.78 -16.45 -1.41
C LYS A 51 -13.13 -17.77 -0.74
N GLU A 52 -12.13 -18.52 -0.28
CA GLU A 52 -12.32 -19.79 0.46
C GLU A 52 -13.01 -19.57 1.81
N ALA A 53 -12.88 -18.37 2.42
CA ALA A 53 -13.61 -17.97 3.62
C ALA A 53 -15.06 -17.48 3.34
N GLY A 54 -15.51 -17.58 2.08
CA GLY A 54 -16.88 -17.27 1.66
C GLY A 54 -17.14 -15.78 1.42
N PHE A 55 -16.09 -15.00 1.14
CA PHE A 55 -16.23 -13.62 0.66
C PHE A 55 -16.41 -13.63 -0.87
N HIS A 56 -17.28 -12.75 -1.37
CA HIS A 56 -17.19 -12.32 -2.75
C HIS A 56 -15.94 -11.43 -2.88
N THR A 57 -15.14 -11.65 -3.91
CA THR A 57 -13.82 -11.02 -4.04
C THR A 57 -13.73 -10.19 -5.31
N ALA A 58 -13.15 -8.99 -5.21
CA ALA A 58 -12.92 -8.12 -6.35
C ALA A 58 -11.48 -7.58 -6.37
N PHE A 59 -10.91 -7.48 -7.59
CA PHE A 59 -9.61 -6.85 -7.83
C PHE A 59 -9.74 -5.81 -8.94
N PHE A 60 -9.50 -4.55 -8.64
CA PHE A 60 -9.57 -3.45 -9.61
C PHE A 60 -8.25 -2.72 -9.68
N SER A 61 -7.69 -2.63 -10.88
CA SER A 61 -6.38 -2.02 -11.13
C SER A 61 -6.48 -0.87 -12.12
N ASN A 62 -5.87 0.26 -11.78
CA ASN A 62 -5.62 1.38 -12.68
C ASN A 62 -4.24 1.27 -13.35
N GLN A 63 -3.77 0.06 -13.59
CA GLN A 63 -2.57 -0.22 -14.37
C GLN A 63 -2.89 -1.14 -15.53
N LEU A 64 -1.98 -1.23 -16.49
CA LEU A 64 -2.11 -2.23 -17.56
C LEU A 64 -1.66 -3.60 -17.03
N PRO A 65 -2.32 -4.69 -17.46
CA PRO A 65 -1.82 -6.03 -17.18
C PRO A 65 -0.44 -6.22 -17.82
N ASN A 66 0.45 -6.88 -17.09
CA ASN A 66 1.85 -7.05 -17.48
C ASN A 66 2.34 -8.51 -17.42
N HIS A 67 1.41 -9.46 -17.24
CA HIS A 67 1.67 -10.90 -17.13
C HIS A 67 2.59 -11.28 -15.94
N SER A 68 2.61 -10.47 -14.90
CA SER A 68 3.35 -10.75 -13.65
C SER A 68 2.48 -11.47 -12.61
N PHE A 69 3.07 -11.74 -11.45
CA PHE A 69 2.31 -12.24 -10.29
C PHE A 69 1.21 -11.30 -9.83
N ILE A 70 1.29 -10.01 -10.13
CA ILE A 70 0.21 -9.04 -9.80
C ILE A 70 -1.08 -9.43 -10.54
N ASP A 71 -0.96 -9.67 -11.84
CA ASP A 71 -2.10 -10.09 -12.67
C ASP A 71 -2.60 -11.46 -12.25
N PHE A 72 -1.67 -12.40 -12.04
CA PHE A 72 -2.01 -13.77 -11.64
C PHE A 72 -2.81 -13.79 -10.33
N LEU A 73 -2.32 -13.12 -9.28
CA LEU A 73 -2.99 -13.05 -7.99
C LEU A 73 -4.27 -12.22 -8.05
N GLY A 74 -4.29 -11.13 -8.83
CA GLY A 74 -5.46 -10.28 -9.00
C GLY A 74 -6.61 -11.01 -9.70
N MET A 75 -6.31 -11.81 -10.73
CA MET A 75 -7.30 -12.58 -11.47
C MET A 75 -7.83 -13.80 -10.71
N GLU A 76 -7.34 -14.10 -9.50
CA GLU A 76 -7.98 -15.06 -8.58
C GLU A 76 -9.36 -14.58 -8.09
N ALA A 77 -9.64 -13.26 -8.16
CA ALA A 77 -10.91 -12.66 -7.74
C ALA A 77 -12.11 -13.14 -8.56
N ASP A 78 -13.30 -13.09 -7.95
CA ASP A 78 -14.58 -13.37 -8.65
C ASP A 78 -14.84 -12.31 -9.71
N ASP A 79 -14.61 -11.03 -9.39
CA ASP A 79 -14.63 -9.92 -10.32
C ASP A 79 -13.27 -9.23 -10.38
N TRP A 80 -12.73 -9.04 -11.57
CA TRP A 80 -11.49 -8.30 -11.76
C TRP A 80 -11.54 -7.38 -12.98
N LYS A 81 -10.87 -6.24 -12.87
CA LYS A 81 -10.79 -5.28 -13.96
C LYS A 81 -9.49 -4.48 -13.95
N PHE A 82 -8.87 -4.39 -15.13
CA PHE A 82 -7.77 -3.47 -15.41
C PHE A 82 -8.33 -2.31 -16.21
N ILE A 83 -8.66 -1.18 -15.56
CA ILE A 83 -9.42 -0.09 -16.19
C ILE A 83 -8.69 0.57 -17.34
N LYS A 84 -7.35 0.63 -17.31
CA LYS A 84 -6.53 1.14 -18.42
C LYS A 84 -6.58 0.29 -19.67
N LYS A 85 -6.86 -1.00 -19.57
CA LYS A 85 -6.93 -1.91 -20.72
C LYS A 85 -8.07 -1.54 -21.66
N ASP A 86 -9.18 -1.06 -21.10
CA ASP A 86 -10.39 -0.72 -21.83
C ASP A 86 -10.42 0.76 -22.26
N ALA A 87 -9.44 1.54 -21.84
CA ALA A 87 -9.35 2.96 -22.12
C ALA A 87 -8.81 3.24 -23.53
N PRO A 88 -9.21 4.35 -24.16
CA PRO A 88 -8.60 4.81 -25.41
C PRO A 88 -7.09 4.94 -25.26
N LYS A 89 -6.33 4.58 -26.33
CA LYS A 89 -4.87 4.68 -26.31
C LYS A 89 -4.43 6.11 -25.98
N GLY A 90 -3.59 6.24 -24.96
CA GLY A 90 -3.07 7.54 -24.48
C GLY A 90 -4.01 8.27 -23.51
N ALA A 91 -5.17 7.70 -23.17
CA ALA A 91 -6.04 8.28 -22.15
C ALA A 91 -5.35 8.21 -20.77
N ASN A 92 -5.38 9.32 -20.04
CA ASN A 92 -5.01 9.35 -18.64
C ASN A 92 -6.25 9.03 -17.81
N ILE A 93 -6.22 7.87 -17.13
CA ILE A 93 -7.31 7.39 -16.28
C ILE A 93 -6.99 7.73 -14.84
N SER A 94 -7.91 8.44 -14.21
CA SER A 94 -7.85 8.82 -12.80
C SER A 94 -8.13 7.62 -11.89
N ASP A 95 -7.51 7.57 -10.71
CA ASP A 95 -7.81 6.56 -9.69
C ASP A 95 -9.26 6.67 -9.17
N ASP A 96 -9.91 7.82 -9.31
CA ASP A 96 -11.33 8.01 -8.96
C ASP A 96 -12.26 7.06 -9.71
N GLU A 97 -11.88 6.58 -10.92
CA GLU A 97 -12.64 5.58 -11.67
C GLU A 97 -12.78 4.25 -10.89
N LEU A 98 -11.85 3.94 -9.99
CA LEU A 98 -11.95 2.78 -9.11
C LEU A 98 -13.11 2.90 -8.12
N LEU A 99 -13.48 4.12 -7.70
CA LEU A 99 -14.58 4.35 -6.76
C LEU A 99 -15.94 3.91 -7.34
N PHE A 100 -16.15 4.09 -8.66
CA PHE A 100 -17.36 3.62 -9.33
C PHE A 100 -17.50 2.10 -9.28
N LEU A 101 -16.37 1.38 -9.41
CA LEU A 101 -16.36 -0.07 -9.31
C LEU A 101 -16.63 -0.53 -7.88
N VAL A 102 -16.04 0.14 -6.88
CA VAL A 102 -16.35 -0.11 -5.47
C VAL A 102 -17.83 0.11 -5.18
N GLU A 103 -18.40 1.24 -5.63
CA GLU A 103 -19.81 1.55 -5.43
C GLU A 103 -20.73 0.49 -6.05
N LYS A 104 -20.36 -0.03 -7.23
CA LYS A 104 -21.08 -1.13 -7.89
C LYS A 104 -21.09 -2.39 -7.02
N GLU A 105 -19.94 -2.81 -6.50
CA GLU A 105 -19.84 -3.99 -5.63
C GLU A 105 -20.60 -3.80 -4.30
N LEU A 106 -20.53 -2.61 -3.70
CA LEU A 106 -21.31 -2.31 -2.49
C LEU A 106 -22.83 -2.38 -2.73
N LYS A 107 -23.30 -1.97 -3.92
CA LYS A 107 -24.72 -2.05 -4.32
C LYS A 107 -25.16 -3.47 -4.69
N ALA A 108 -24.26 -4.38 -5.02
CA ALA A 108 -24.59 -5.77 -5.36
C ALA A 108 -25.11 -6.58 -4.16
N GLY A 109 -24.92 -6.08 -2.92
CA GLY A 109 -25.52 -6.64 -1.72
C GLY A 109 -24.87 -7.92 -1.20
N HIS A 110 -23.59 -8.14 -1.49
CA HIS A 110 -22.83 -9.26 -0.95
C HIS A 110 -22.75 -9.20 0.57
N GLN A 111 -23.03 -10.31 1.26
CA GLN A 111 -22.96 -10.39 2.72
C GLN A 111 -21.52 -10.23 3.24
N LYS A 112 -20.55 -10.76 2.49
CA LYS A 112 -19.13 -10.65 2.77
C LYS A 112 -18.44 -10.21 1.47
N LEU A 113 -17.71 -9.11 1.53
CA LEU A 113 -17.05 -8.51 0.37
C LEU A 113 -15.61 -8.17 0.71
N PHE A 114 -14.68 -8.59 -0.14
CA PHE A 114 -13.27 -8.22 -0.08
C PHE A 114 -12.85 -7.59 -1.40
N ILE A 115 -12.37 -6.36 -1.36
CA ILE A 115 -11.93 -5.62 -2.55
C ILE A 115 -10.46 -5.25 -2.40
N VAL A 116 -9.69 -5.51 -3.44
CA VAL A 116 -8.33 -4.99 -3.61
C VAL A 116 -8.36 -3.90 -4.67
N LEU A 117 -7.87 -2.72 -4.33
CA LEU A 117 -7.68 -1.59 -5.24
C LEU A 117 -6.19 -1.41 -5.50
N HIS A 118 -5.79 -1.58 -6.75
CA HIS A 118 -4.43 -1.35 -7.21
C HIS A 118 -4.40 -0.02 -7.98
N ALA A 119 -4.24 1.07 -7.23
CA ALA A 119 -4.19 2.42 -7.75
C ALA A 119 -2.90 2.68 -8.55
N TYR A 120 -2.92 3.68 -9.42
CA TYR A 120 -1.71 4.17 -10.06
C TYR A 120 -0.87 5.02 -9.09
N GLY A 121 -1.55 5.72 -8.20
CA GLY A 121 -0.96 6.48 -7.11
C GLY A 121 -0.01 7.57 -7.56
N SER A 122 1.08 7.73 -6.80
CA SER A 122 2.10 8.78 -7.02
C SER A 122 3.20 8.35 -8.00
N HIS A 123 2.88 7.51 -8.98
CA HIS A 123 3.85 7.07 -9.99
C HIS A 123 4.21 8.18 -10.98
N PHE A 124 5.46 8.27 -11.38
CA PHE A 124 5.91 9.19 -12.45
C PHE A 124 5.18 8.88 -13.80
N ASN A 125 4.73 9.85 -14.62
CA ASN A 125 4.87 11.30 -14.48
C ASN A 125 3.84 11.87 -13.50
N TYR A 126 4.29 12.52 -12.43
CA TYR A 126 3.43 12.97 -11.32
C TYR A 126 2.33 13.94 -11.76
N LYS A 127 2.64 14.88 -12.69
CA LYS A 127 1.65 15.86 -13.19
C LYS A 127 0.43 15.24 -13.84
N GLU A 128 0.54 14.02 -14.31
CA GLU A 128 -0.56 13.29 -14.94
C GLU A 128 -1.46 12.55 -13.93
N ARG A 129 -1.11 12.55 -12.64
CA ARG A 129 -1.80 11.76 -11.62
C ARG A 129 -2.98 12.46 -10.96
N TYR A 130 -3.12 13.76 -11.12
CA TYR A 130 -4.17 14.57 -10.51
C TYR A 130 -4.73 15.59 -11.50
N PRO A 131 -6.02 15.99 -11.35
CA PRO A 131 -6.61 17.03 -12.17
C PRO A 131 -6.08 18.41 -11.77
N GLU A 132 -6.10 19.38 -12.67
CA GLU A 132 -5.61 20.74 -12.42
C GLU A 132 -6.28 21.40 -11.20
N SER A 133 -7.53 21.07 -10.93
CA SER A 133 -8.25 21.55 -9.73
C SER A 133 -7.63 21.12 -8.40
N MET A 134 -6.79 20.07 -8.40
CA MET A 134 -6.07 19.56 -7.23
C MET A 134 -4.63 20.04 -7.17
N SER A 135 -4.16 20.82 -8.16
CA SER A 135 -2.83 21.42 -8.22
C SER A 135 -2.74 22.62 -7.25
N VAL A 136 -2.27 22.38 -6.04
CA VAL A 136 -2.13 23.37 -4.96
C VAL A 136 -0.67 23.80 -4.79
N PHE A 137 0.24 22.86 -4.81
CA PHE A 137 1.68 23.13 -4.74
C PHE A 137 2.20 23.51 -6.12
N LYS A 138 2.78 24.70 -6.23
CA LYS A 138 3.24 25.28 -7.50
C LYS A 138 4.63 25.91 -7.36
N PRO A 139 5.41 25.98 -8.42
CA PRO A 139 5.16 25.51 -9.79
C PRO A 139 5.22 23.98 -9.93
N ASP A 140 4.39 23.37 -10.83
CA ASP A 140 4.29 21.92 -11.02
C ASP A 140 4.19 21.49 -12.50
N ASN A 141 4.52 22.39 -13.43
CA ASN A 141 4.29 22.22 -14.86
C ASN A 141 5.53 21.76 -15.68
N LEU A 142 6.70 21.59 -15.05
CA LEU A 142 7.86 20.98 -15.69
C LEU A 142 7.98 19.52 -15.26
N THR A 143 7.97 18.63 -16.25
CA THR A 143 7.86 17.18 -16.04
C THR A 143 9.11 16.40 -16.43
N ASP A 144 10.10 17.07 -17.01
CA ASP A 144 11.38 16.45 -17.32
C ASP A 144 12.12 16.04 -16.04
N ALA A 145 12.55 14.78 -15.98
CA ALA A 145 13.32 14.20 -14.87
C ALA A 145 14.75 14.74 -14.81
N LYS A 146 14.89 16.03 -14.51
CA LYS A 146 16.16 16.76 -14.40
C LYS A 146 16.26 17.41 -13.03
N TYR A 147 17.47 17.45 -12.48
CA TYR A 147 17.72 18.05 -11.17
C TYR A 147 17.30 19.54 -11.10
N GLU A 148 17.46 20.27 -12.21
CA GLU A 148 17.05 21.67 -12.34
C GLU A 148 15.53 21.87 -12.13
N ASN A 149 14.74 20.82 -12.40
CA ASN A 149 13.30 20.82 -12.24
C ASN A 149 12.84 20.25 -10.88
N LYS A 150 13.76 20.04 -9.94
CA LYS A 150 13.45 19.41 -8.63
C LYS A 150 12.22 20.01 -7.96
N GLU A 151 12.14 21.34 -7.86
CA GLU A 151 11.01 22.03 -7.20
C GLU A 151 9.67 21.70 -7.87
N TYR A 152 9.64 21.71 -9.20
CA TYR A 152 8.43 21.36 -9.98
C TYR A 152 8.00 19.92 -9.76
N LEU A 153 8.96 19.01 -9.75
CA LEU A 153 8.72 17.59 -9.55
C LEU A 153 8.25 17.27 -8.12
N MET A 154 8.86 17.91 -7.11
CA MET A 154 8.42 17.77 -5.72
C MET A 154 7.00 18.32 -5.54
N ASN A 155 6.70 19.53 -6.04
CA ASN A 155 5.37 20.09 -5.98
C ASN A 155 4.32 19.21 -6.68
N ALA A 156 4.67 18.66 -7.86
CA ALA A 156 3.79 17.72 -8.56
C ALA A 156 3.58 16.44 -7.77
N TYR A 157 4.61 15.89 -7.14
CA TYR A 157 4.51 14.73 -6.26
C TYR A 157 3.62 15.02 -5.05
N ASP A 158 3.81 16.14 -4.37
CA ASP A 158 2.99 16.55 -3.22
C ASP A 158 1.50 16.70 -3.60
N ASN A 159 1.23 17.19 -4.81
CA ASN A 159 -0.13 17.23 -5.35
C ASN A 159 -0.70 15.82 -5.55
N THR A 160 0.10 14.81 -5.93
CA THR A 160 -0.35 13.41 -6.01
C THR A 160 -0.70 12.84 -4.64
N ILE A 161 0.09 13.15 -3.60
CA ILE A 161 -0.21 12.73 -2.22
C ILE A 161 -1.54 13.33 -1.75
N ARG A 162 -1.75 14.63 -2.00
CA ARG A 162 -3.01 15.31 -1.71
C ARG A 162 -4.19 14.69 -2.45
N TYR A 163 -4.00 14.31 -3.71
CA TYR A 163 -5.02 13.63 -4.51
C TYR A 163 -5.36 12.26 -3.96
N THR A 164 -4.34 11.47 -3.59
CA THR A 164 -4.52 10.16 -2.95
C THR A 164 -5.26 10.27 -1.61
N ASP A 165 -4.97 11.29 -0.79
CA ASP A 165 -5.71 11.56 0.45
C ASP A 165 -7.21 11.82 0.17
N GLY A 166 -7.53 12.61 -0.86
CA GLY A 166 -8.91 12.86 -1.30
C GLY A 166 -9.61 11.59 -1.80
N PHE A 167 -8.90 10.73 -2.53
CA PHE A 167 -9.39 9.42 -2.97
C PHE A 167 -9.73 8.51 -1.78
N LEU A 168 -8.83 8.40 -0.80
CA LEU A 168 -9.06 7.60 0.41
C LEU A 168 -10.22 8.14 1.25
N ALA A 169 -10.35 9.46 1.38
CA ALA A 169 -11.47 10.11 2.06
C ALA A 169 -12.81 9.78 1.37
N SER A 170 -12.83 9.78 0.03
CA SER A 170 -14.00 9.41 -0.76
C SER A 170 -14.37 7.93 -0.58
N LEU A 171 -13.38 7.04 -0.57
CA LEU A 171 -13.57 5.61 -0.31
C LEU A 171 -14.14 5.37 1.09
N ILE A 172 -13.57 6.01 2.13
CA ILE A 172 -14.09 5.94 3.51
C ILE A 172 -15.54 6.42 3.56
N THR A 173 -15.86 7.51 2.87
CA THR A 173 -17.24 8.04 2.80
C THR A 173 -18.21 7.03 2.16
N LEU A 174 -17.80 6.33 1.10
CA LEU A 174 -18.61 5.26 0.50
C LEU A 174 -18.85 4.13 1.50
N LEU A 175 -17.82 3.68 2.22
CA LEU A 175 -17.94 2.62 3.22
C LEU A 175 -18.82 3.05 4.39
N GLN A 176 -18.72 4.29 4.86
CA GLN A 176 -19.56 4.82 5.95
C GLN A 176 -21.06 4.83 5.58
N LYS A 177 -21.40 5.14 4.33
CA LYS A 177 -22.80 5.14 3.85
C LYS A 177 -23.47 3.77 3.91
N THR A 178 -22.69 2.70 3.91
CA THR A 178 -23.25 1.33 4.00
C THR A 178 -23.71 0.96 5.41
N ASN A 179 -23.29 1.68 6.44
CA ASN A 179 -23.46 1.33 7.86
C ASN A 179 -23.00 -0.11 8.19
N SER A 180 -22.15 -0.69 7.35
CA SER A 180 -21.69 -2.06 7.48
C SER A 180 -20.47 -2.16 8.39
N PHE A 181 -20.17 -3.39 8.76
CA PHE A 181 -18.95 -3.78 9.45
C PHE A 181 -17.78 -3.75 8.48
N SER A 182 -17.03 -2.65 8.45
CA SER A 182 -16.02 -2.40 7.42
C SER A 182 -14.65 -2.04 7.99
N ALA A 183 -13.61 -2.49 7.31
CA ALA A 183 -12.23 -2.10 7.54
C ALA A 183 -11.54 -1.77 6.20
N MET A 184 -10.60 -0.84 6.21
CA MET A 184 -9.74 -0.52 5.07
C MET A 184 -8.29 -0.50 5.55
N LEU A 185 -7.39 -1.09 4.78
CA LEU A 185 -5.95 -0.95 4.93
C LEU A 185 -5.41 -0.28 3.66
N TYR A 186 -4.60 0.74 3.83
CA TYR A 186 -3.87 1.39 2.75
C TYR A 186 -2.37 1.35 3.03
N THR A 187 -1.60 1.03 2.02
CA THR A 187 -0.14 1.13 2.03
C THR A 187 0.39 1.40 0.63
N SER A 188 1.59 1.97 0.51
CA SER A 188 2.32 1.98 -0.75
C SER A 188 3.17 0.71 -0.88
N ASP A 189 3.42 0.30 -2.09
CA ASP A 189 4.31 -0.81 -2.41
C ASP A 189 5.79 -0.42 -2.23
N HIS A 190 6.17 0.80 -2.56
CA HIS A 190 7.46 1.44 -2.28
C HIS A 190 7.30 2.97 -2.32
N GLY A 191 8.36 3.67 -1.94
CA GLY A 191 8.48 5.11 -2.13
C GLY A 191 9.36 5.46 -3.33
N GLU A 192 9.68 6.75 -3.49
CA GLU A 192 10.48 7.27 -4.59
C GLU A 192 11.48 8.33 -4.11
N ASP A 193 12.64 8.39 -4.75
CA ASP A 193 13.57 9.53 -4.65
C ASP A 193 13.15 10.63 -5.63
N ILE A 194 13.18 11.88 -5.18
CA ILE A 194 12.89 13.05 -6.01
C ILE A 194 13.99 14.09 -5.80
N PHE A 195 15.23 13.67 -6.03
CA PHE A 195 16.42 14.51 -5.80
C PHE A 195 16.53 15.02 -4.36
N ASP A 196 16.10 14.21 -3.37
CA ASP A 196 15.91 14.61 -1.98
C ASP A 196 17.20 15.11 -1.31
N ASP A 197 18.34 14.54 -1.66
CA ASP A 197 19.64 14.86 -1.11
C ASP A 197 20.74 15.03 -2.17
N ASN A 198 21.99 15.16 -1.70
CA ASN A 198 23.15 15.40 -2.58
C ASN A 198 23.48 14.26 -3.54
N ARG A 199 22.91 13.07 -3.35
CA ARG A 199 23.05 11.93 -4.28
C ARG A 199 22.28 12.15 -5.59
N LYS A 200 21.28 13.02 -5.57
CA LYS A 200 20.43 13.36 -6.72
C LYS A 200 19.79 12.13 -7.34
N LEU A 201 19.38 11.17 -6.49
CA LEU A 201 18.63 10.00 -6.93
C LEU A 201 17.23 10.42 -7.39
N PHE A 202 16.69 9.68 -8.36
CA PHE A 202 15.37 9.93 -8.90
C PHE A 202 14.63 8.62 -9.17
N LEU A 203 13.34 8.55 -8.83
CA LEU A 203 12.48 7.37 -8.92
C LEU A 203 12.86 6.26 -7.91
N HIS A 204 12.56 5.03 -8.28
CA HIS A 204 12.75 3.82 -7.48
C HIS A 204 13.63 2.81 -8.23
N ALA A 205 13.67 1.55 -7.75
CA ALA A 205 14.44 0.46 -8.34
C ALA A 205 15.98 0.69 -8.36
N SER A 206 16.50 1.55 -7.47
CA SER A 206 17.94 1.68 -7.29
C SER A 206 18.54 0.36 -6.76
N PRO A 207 19.71 -0.09 -7.23
CA PRO A 207 20.34 -1.33 -6.74
C PRO A 207 20.62 -1.32 -5.22
N VAL A 208 20.87 -0.13 -4.68
CA VAL A 208 20.89 0.14 -3.23
C VAL A 208 19.72 1.07 -2.96
N PRO A 209 18.69 0.63 -2.22
CA PRO A 209 17.54 1.48 -1.95
C PRO A 209 17.93 2.64 -1.04
N SER A 210 17.19 3.75 -1.14
CA SER A 210 17.28 4.87 -0.19
C SER A 210 16.23 4.75 0.92
N TYR A 211 16.36 5.58 1.96
CA TYR A 211 15.31 5.82 2.93
C TYR A 211 13.96 6.16 2.25
N TYR A 212 13.98 7.04 1.26
CA TYR A 212 12.79 7.53 0.57
C TYR A 212 12.08 6.46 -0.24
N GLN A 213 12.80 5.44 -0.71
CA GLN A 213 12.21 4.28 -1.39
C GLN A 213 11.64 3.24 -0.43
N LEU A 214 12.15 3.18 0.82
CA LEU A 214 11.80 2.15 1.79
C LEU A 214 10.67 2.55 2.74
N HIS A 215 10.64 3.81 3.20
CA HIS A 215 9.64 4.28 4.16
C HIS A 215 8.31 4.55 3.46
N VAL A 216 7.27 3.81 3.83
CA VAL A 216 5.97 3.86 3.17
C VAL A 216 4.84 4.16 4.15
N PRO A 217 3.75 4.82 3.70
CA PRO A 217 2.56 4.99 4.53
C PRO A 217 1.89 3.64 4.80
N PHE A 218 1.29 3.52 5.98
CA PHE A 218 0.48 2.38 6.36
C PHE A 218 -0.66 2.85 7.26
N LEU A 219 -1.90 2.73 6.78
CA LEU A 219 -3.08 3.27 7.42
C LEU A 219 -4.12 2.16 7.59
N ILE A 220 -4.79 2.12 8.74
CA ILE A 220 -5.96 1.26 8.95
C ILE A 220 -7.13 2.12 9.40
N TRP A 221 -8.21 2.08 8.63
CA TRP A 221 -9.50 2.65 9.01
C TRP A 221 -10.49 1.55 9.38
N LEU A 222 -11.26 1.81 10.44
CA LEU A 222 -12.29 0.91 10.94
C LEU A 222 -13.61 1.66 11.08
N SER A 223 -14.71 1.11 10.55
CA SER A 223 -16.04 1.67 10.77
C SER A 223 -16.39 1.67 12.26
N LYS A 224 -17.29 2.57 12.67
CA LYS A 224 -17.77 2.64 14.04
C LYS A 224 -18.30 1.27 14.53
N THR A 225 -19.14 0.64 13.71
CA THR A 225 -19.69 -0.70 13.99
C THR A 225 -18.62 -1.76 14.16
N TYR A 226 -17.52 -1.66 13.38
CA TYR A 226 -16.39 -2.57 13.52
C TYR A 226 -15.71 -2.41 14.88
N ARG A 227 -15.35 -1.18 15.25
CA ARG A 227 -14.64 -0.87 16.50
C ARG A 227 -15.45 -1.25 17.74
N GLU A 228 -16.76 -1.01 17.72
CA GLU A 228 -17.65 -1.36 18.83
C GLU A 228 -17.76 -2.87 19.06
N LYS A 229 -17.67 -3.68 17.99
CA LYS A 229 -17.77 -5.15 18.08
C LYS A 229 -16.42 -5.86 18.24
N ASN A 230 -15.32 -5.22 17.87
CA ASN A 230 -13.96 -5.79 17.91
C ASN A 230 -12.99 -4.87 18.66
N VAL A 231 -13.35 -4.57 19.91
CA VAL A 231 -12.56 -3.69 20.79
C VAL A 231 -11.11 -4.17 20.90
N GLU A 232 -10.89 -5.48 21.06
CA GLU A 232 -9.54 -6.04 21.21
C GLU A 232 -8.67 -5.84 19.96
N VAL A 233 -9.26 -5.96 18.77
CA VAL A 233 -8.56 -5.70 17.50
C VAL A 233 -8.19 -4.23 17.39
N HIS A 234 -9.12 -3.34 17.70
CA HIS A 234 -8.89 -1.90 17.67
C HIS A 234 -7.79 -1.47 18.65
N GLU A 235 -7.84 -1.99 19.89
CA GLU A 235 -6.79 -1.74 20.90
C GLU A 235 -5.43 -2.28 20.45
N ALA A 236 -5.37 -3.46 19.83
CA ALA A 236 -4.14 -4.03 19.31
C ALA A 236 -3.52 -3.13 18.23
N ILE A 237 -4.34 -2.60 17.29
CA ILE A 237 -3.90 -1.66 16.27
C ILE A 237 -3.29 -0.40 16.92
N LEU A 238 -3.97 0.18 17.91
CA LEU A 238 -3.49 1.37 18.62
C LEU A 238 -2.17 1.10 19.38
N GLN A 239 -2.02 -0.09 20.00
CA GLN A 239 -0.80 -0.48 20.71
C GLN A 239 0.39 -0.73 19.76
N ASN A 240 0.10 -1.17 18.53
CA ASN A 240 1.14 -1.56 17.56
C ASN A 240 1.55 -0.42 16.61
N ARG A 241 0.83 0.71 16.57
CA ARG A 241 1.02 1.78 15.57
C ARG A 241 2.41 2.43 15.55
N GLU A 242 3.12 2.39 16.67
CA GLU A 242 4.46 2.97 16.80
C GLU A 242 5.57 1.92 16.75
N LYS A 243 5.20 0.63 16.58
CA LYS A 243 6.17 -0.46 16.47
C LYS A 243 6.71 -0.57 15.05
N PRO A 244 7.97 -1.00 14.88
CA PRO A 244 8.52 -1.31 13.57
C PRO A 244 7.71 -2.37 12.82
N VAL A 245 7.36 -2.10 11.57
CA VAL A 245 6.59 -3.00 10.71
C VAL A 245 7.33 -3.28 9.41
N ALA A 246 7.41 -4.55 9.03
CA ALA A 246 7.72 -4.96 7.67
C ALA A 246 6.40 -4.98 6.88
N GLY A 247 6.14 -3.92 6.10
CA GLY A 247 4.84 -3.65 5.50
C GLY A 247 4.32 -4.82 4.68
N ASN A 248 5.12 -5.32 3.73
CA ASN A 248 4.72 -6.42 2.85
C ASN A 248 4.36 -7.69 3.63
N ALA A 249 5.22 -8.12 4.56
CA ALA A 249 4.99 -9.32 5.36
C ALA A 249 3.79 -9.19 6.31
N SER A 250 3.35 -7.96 6.63
CA SER A 250 2.28 -7.74 7.60
C SER A 250 0.88 -7.70 6.98
N VAL A 251 0.74 -7.25 5.73
CA VAL A 251 -0.57 -6.99 5.09
C VAL A 251 -1.45 -8.23 5.04
N PHE A 252 -0.94 -9.35 4.52
CA PHE A 252 -1.68 -10.60 4.41
C PHE A 252 -2.28 -11.02 5.77
N HIS A 253 -1.44 -11.08 6.80
CA HIS A 253 -1.83 -11.51 8.15
C HIS A 253 -2.78 -10.52 8.82
N THR A 254 -2.55 -9.23 8.63
CA THR A 254 -3.40 -8.17 9.18
C THR A 254 -4.80 -8.19 8.57
N MET A 255 -4.90 -8.31 7.24
CA MET A 255 -6.21 -8.35 6.58
C MET A 255 -7.02 -9.59 6.95
N LEU A 256 -6.38 -10.77 7.01
CA LEU A 256 -7.06 -11.98 7.48
C LEU A 256 -7.52 -11.85 8.94
N ASN A 257 -6.73 -11.22 9.80
CA ASN A 257 -7.10 -10.96 11.19
C ASN A 257 -8.30 -10.00 11.27
N LEU A 258 -8.27 -8.89 10.53
CA LEU A 258 -9.37 -7.92 10.47
C LEU A 258 -10.68 -8.58 10.03
N ALA A 259 -10.63 -9.52 9.12
CA ALA A 259 -11.80 -10.25 8.62
C ALA A 259 -12.20 -11.46 9.48
N GLY A 260 -11.44 -11.79 10.53
CA GLY A 260 -11.67 -12.98 11.35
C GLY A 260 -11.43 -14.31 10.60
N VAL A 261 -10.70 -14.26 9.48
CA VAL A 261 -10.40 -15.46 8.67
C VAL A 261 -9.34 -16.30 9.36
N GLN A 262 -9.65 -17.58 9.57
CA GLN A 262 -8.74 -18.56 10.15
C GLN A 262 -8.16 -19.44 9.04
N THR A 263 -6.84 -19.53 9.00
CA THR A 263 -6.11 -20.41 8.06
C THR A 263 -4.77 -20.78 8.67
N PRO A 264 -4.21 -21.97 8.36
CA PRO A 264 -2.87 -22.37 8.81
C PRO A 264 -1.76 -21.41 8.37
N TYR A 265 -2.03 -20.61 7.35
CA TYR A 265 -1.06 -19.66 6.79
C TYR A 265 -1.07 -18.28 7.49
N ARG A 266 -2.06 -17.99 8.34
CA ARG A 266 -2.09 -16.74 9.10
C ARG A 266 -1.21 -16.85 10.34
N ALA A 267 -0.26 -15.95 10.47
CA ALA A 267 0.58 -15.81 11.66
C ALA A 267 0.15 -14.56 12.46
N ASP A 268 -0.43 -14.74 13.64
CA ASP A 268 -0.90 -13.65 14.49
C ASP A 268 0.27 -12.75 14.93
N SER A 269 1.47 -13.29 15.06
CA SER A 269 2.69 -12.53 15.35
C SER A 269 3.16 -11.58 14.24
N LEU A 270 2.60 -11.67 13.04
CA LEU A 270 2.85 -10.77 11.90
C LEU A 270 1.70 -9.78 11.65
N SER A 271 0.56 -9.95 12.34
CA SER A 271 -0.60 -9.06 12.20
C SER A 271 -0.52 -7.89 13.17
N VAL A 272 -0.47 -6.65 12.65
CA VAL A 272 -0.54 -5.45 13.49
C VAL A 272 -1.90 -5.25 14.14
N ALA A 273 -2.92 -6.00 13.70
CA ALA A 273 -4.25 -6.05 14.30
C ALA A 273 -4.38 -7.11 15.41
N ASN A 274 -3.27 -7.65 15.89
CA ASN A 274 -3.24 -8.68 16.94
C ASN A 274 -2.32 -8.27 18.10
N ARG A 275 -2.74 -8.55 19.34
CA ARG A 275 -1.92 -8.31 20.54
C ARG A 275 -0.63 -9.14 20.57
N GLN A 276 -0.60 -10.25 19.83
CA GLN A 276 0.58 -11.12 19.70
C GLN A 276 1.59 -10.61 18.66
N TYR A 277 1.38 -9.43 18.06
CA TYR A 277 2.33 -8.84 17.11
C TYR A 277 3.72 -8.73 17.73
N LEU A 278 4.71 -9.31 17.06
CA LEU A 278 6.11 -9.32 17.49
C LEU A 278 6.97 -8.49 16.55
N ILE A 279 7.77 -7.59 17.14
CA ILE A 279 8.84 -6.90 16.43
C ILE A 279 9.86 -7.94 15.96
N ARG A 280 10.19 -7.91 14.66
CA ARG A 280 11.19 -8.79 14.04
C ARG A 280 12.22 -7.97 13.29
N PRO A 281 13.43 -8.53 13.03
CA PRO A 281 14.37 -7.92 12.10
C PRO A 281 13.68 -7.69 10.75
N ARG A 282 13.93 -6.52 10.15
CA ARG A 282 13.37 -6.18 8.83
C ARG A 282 14.38 -6.51 7.76
N TYR A 283 13.90 -7.19 6.71
CA TYR A 283 14.68 -7.61 5.58
C TYR A 283 14.21 -6.92 4.31
N TYR A 284 15.13 -6.74 3.40
CA TYR A 284 14.91 -6.24 2.05
C TYR A 284 15.23 -7.34 1.04
N LEU A 285 14.39 -7.51 0.04
CA LEU A 285 14.56 -8.45 -1.04
C LEU A 285 15.37 -7.80 -2.17
N ASN A 286 16.60 -8.22 -2.35
CA ASN A 286 17.47 -7.67 -3.40
C ASN A 286 17.10 -8.16 -4.81
N ASP A 287 17.84 -7.70 -5.83
CA ASP A 287 17.58 -8.05 -7.24
C ASP A 287 17.74 -9.54 -7.55
N HIS A 288 18.50 -10.26 -6.73
CA HIS A 288 18.69 -11.72 -6.85
C HIS A 288 17.66 -12.54 -6.04
N ASN A 289 16.58 -11.92 -5.57
CA ASN A 289 15.58 -12.53 -4.69
C ASN A 289 16.17 -13.13 -3.40
N LEU A 290 17.23 -12.51 -2.87
CA LEU A 290 17.84 -12.91 -1.62
C LEU A 290 17.51 -11.89 -0.52
N PRO A 291 17.11 -12.35 0.69
CA PRO A 291 16.87 -11.47 1.82
C PRO A 291 18.19 -10.85 2.30
N LYS A 292 18.15 -9.56 2.57
CA LYS A 292 19.24 -8.80 3.21
C LYS A 292 18.70 -8.03 4.40
N SER A 293 19.34 -8.15 5.54
CA SER A 293 19.01 -7.29 6.69
C SER A 293 19.35 -5.83 6.38
N LEU A 294 18.60 -4.90 6.96
CA LEU A 294 18.70 -3.46 6.64
C LEU A 294 20.13 -2.90 6.83
N ASP A 295 20.88 -3.38 7.83
CA ASP A 295 22.28 -3.02 8.07
C ASP A 295 23.23 -3.47 6.95
N LYS A 296 22.80 -4.40 6.09
CA LYS A 296 23.63 -5.01 5.01
C LYS A 296 23.19 -4.67 3.59
N ILE A 297 22.14 -3.84 3.42
CA ILE A 297 21.68 -3.47 2.09
C ILE A 297 22.46 -2.32 1.45
N GLY A 298 23.39 -1.70 2.21
CA GLY A 298 24.26 -0.66 1.70
C GLY A 298 23.74 0.77 1.83
N LEU A 299 22.77 0.99 2.75
CA LEU A 299 22.26 2.32 3.07
C LEU A 299 23.40 3.30 3.35
N LYS A 300 23.24 4.53 2.89
CA LYS A 300 24.24 5.59 3.02
C LYS A 300 23.99 6.39 4.31
N LYS A 301 24.94 7.26 4.63
CA LYS A 301 24.86 8.14 5.81
C LYS A 301 23.58 8.98 5.80
N GLU A 302 23.21 9.50 4.65
CA GLU A 302 22.02 10.30 4.41
C GLU A 302 20.74 9.53 4.78
N ASP A 303 20.66 8.25 4.42
CA ASP A 303 19.53 7.38 4.77
C ASP A 303 19.45 7.16 6.28
N ILE A 304 20.58 6.84 6.92
CA ILE A 304 20.66 6.62 8.38
C ILE A 304 20.27 7.89 9.13
N GLU A 305 20.65 9.07 8.66
CA GLU A 305 20.24 10.35 9.22
C GLU A 305 18.72 10.56 9.12
N GLN A 306 18.07 10.16 8.00
CA GLN A 306 16.62 10.24 7.86
C GLN A 306 15.91 9.25 8.81
N PHE A 307 16.39 8.02 8.97
CA PHE A 307 15.85 7.09 9.96
C PHE A 307 15.87 7.70 11.37
N ARG A 308 16.97 8.32 11.77
CA ARG A 308 17.10 8.97 13.08
C ARG A 308 16.17 10.18 13.24
N ARG A 309 16.09 11.04 12.23
CA ARG A 309 15.24 12.25 12.25
C ARG A 309 13.76 11.91 12.42
N ASN A 310 13.34 10.79 11.84
CA ASN A 310 11.95 10.33 11.89
C ASN A 310 11.70 9.33 13.03
N ASN A 311 12.66 9.15 13.95
CA ASN A 311 12.57 8.22 15.08
C ASN A 311 12.26 6.77 14.67
N LEU A 312 12.69 6.37 13.48
CA LEU A 312 12.50 5.00 13.01
C LEU A 312 13.59 4.09 13.56
N VAL A 313 13.20 2.85 13.85
CA VAL A 313 14.15 1.84 14.32
C VAL A 313 15.06 1.43 13.17
N PHE A 314 16.35 1.66 13.34
CA PHE A 314 17.39 1.18 12.44
C PHE A 314 18.32 0.25 13.21
N PRO A 315 18.67 -0.95 12.67
CA PRO A 315 19.55 -1.91 13.33
C PRO A 315 20.96 -1.37 13.58
#